data_52c80f2cf3562ad65984fc4fec9be32c
#
_entry.id   52c80f2cf3562ad65984fc4fec9be32c
#
_cell.length_a   1.000
_cell.length_b   1.000
_cell.length_c   1.000
_cell.angle_alpha   90.00
_cell.angle_beta   90.00
_cell.angle_gamma   90.00
#
_symmetry.space_group_name_H-M   'P 1'
#
loop_
_entity.id
_entity.type
_entity.pdbx_description
1 polymer ?
#
loop_
_entity_poly.entity_id
_entity_poly.type
_entity_poly.pdbx_seq_one_letter_code
_entity_poly.pdbx_strand_id
1 'polypeptide(L)'
;LETPFGAVVLIAISAVIISNQALSAALDNPATSKQAAVHPKQPAVNAANTAAVPAPTFNIRTQVFGFEDFGLKEDLYFYGNETSAGVTFKIRGDEFVRLANLKLDLNYSDALLEDESFLDVMLNGQLLQTIELSPFNAKSLQVEIPIPPALVLGSNNLDFRLNAKTLQQCNNVLSKDIWVNVAKRSSLVLSLQRLAVSTDLARFPEPFFNSGAMGLVKVPIVLPLKTTSATLTSSAIVASYIGSVAQYQTVTFPVIRNSLPADNAIVFVMPNETISGLPIPPVQGPELRLIENPVNPVYKLLMVMGRTPEELKVAATHLVTRTSSLTGTYVKAEQLQQNARK
;
A
#
# COMPACT_ATOMS: atom_id res chain seq x y z
N LEU A 1 -14.23 -45.75 -50.62
CA LEU A 1 -12.94 -46.39 -50.25
C LEU A 1 -12.30 -45.58 -49.18
N GLU A 2 -12.44 -46.14 -47.97
CA GLU A 2 -11.48 -46.21 -46.89
C GLU A 2 -11.05 -44.94 -46.14
N THR A 3 -11.61 -44.83 -44.91
CA THR A 3 -10.95 -44.28 -43.73
C THR A 3 -9.77 -45.16 -43.33
N PRO A 4 -8.77 -44.72 -42.51
CA PRO A 4 -8.97 -44.89 -41.08
C PRO A 4 -8.22 -43.93 -40.13
N PHE A 5 -8.74 -43.90 -38.88
CA PHE A 5 -8.04 -43.88 -37.57
C PHE A 5 -6.95 -42.83 -37.33
N GLY A 6 -6.97 -42.04 -36.33
CA GLY A 6 -7.23 -42.24 -34.91
C GLY A 6 -6.02 -41.73 -34.15
N ALA A 7 -6.21 -40.93 -33.15
CA ALA A 7 -5.47 -41.00 -31.89
C ALA A 7 -5.89 -39.84 -30.95
N VAL A 8 -6.77 -40.21 -30.03
CA VAL A 8 -7.03 -39.43 -28.82
C VAL A 8 -5.87 -39.70 -27.87
N VAL A 9 -5.09 -38.65 -27.53
CA VAL A 9 -4.12 -38.73 -26.42
C VAL A 9 -4.77 -38.16 -25.16
N LEU A 10 -5.23 -39.05 -24.31
CA LEU A 10 -5.59 -38.76 -22.93
C LEU A 10 -4.28 -38.61 -22.10
N ILE A 11 -4.01 -37.42 -21.58
CA ILE A 11 -3.01 -37.23 -20.55
C ILE A 11 -3.71 -37.25 -19.20
N ALA A 12 -3.52 -38.37 -18.47
CA ALA A 12 -3.96 -38.54 -17.10
C ALA A 12 -2.99 -37.75 -16.18
N ILE A 13 -3.49 -36.77 -15.44
CA ILE A 13 -2.76 -36.13 -14.35
C ILE A 13 -3.04 -36.92 -13.07
N SER A 14 -2.03 -37.65 -12.61
CA SER A 14 -2.06 -38.37 -11.33
C SER A 14 -1.79 -37.39 -10.19
N ALA A 15 -2.81 -37.16 -9.36
CA ALA A 15 -2.68 -36.48 -8.09
C ALA A 15 -2.04 -37.44 -7.06
N VAL A 16 -0.87 -37.08 -6.53
CA VAL A 16 -0.24 -37.78 -5.41
C VAL A 16 -0.76 -37.18 -4.11
N ILE A 17 -1.63 -37.91 -3.44
CA ILE A 17 -2.06 -37.65 -2.05
C ILE A 17 -1.12 -38.44 -1.14
N ILE A 18 -0.30 -37.75 -0.35
CA ILE A 18 0.48 -38.36 0.71
C ILE A 18 -0.36 -38.30 2.00
N SER A 19 -0.95 -39.40 2.38
CA SER A 19 -1.59 -39.59 3.68
C SER A 19 -0.58 -40.20 4.67
N ASN A 20 -0.24 -39.47 5.73
CA ASN A 20 0.43 -40.02 6.91
C ASN A 20 -0.57 -40.83 7.73
N GLN A 21 -0.39 -42.15 7.78
CA GLN A 21 -0.97 -42.97 8.83
C GLN A 21 0.12 -43.69 9.61
N ALA A 22 0.10 -43.44 10.91
CA ALA A 22 0.87 -44.15 11.91
C ALA A 22 0.39 -45.60 11.98
N LEU A 23 1.31 -46.54 11.91
CA LEU A 23 1.05 -47.94 12.20
C LEU A 23 1.81 -48.33 13.46
N SER A 24 1.02 -48.55 14.55
CA SER A 24 1.44 -49.21 15.79
C SER A 24 1.28 -50.69 15.64
N ALA A 25 2.33 -51.47 15.87
CA ALA A 25 2.20 -52.88 16.19
C ALA A 25 3.31 -53.30 17.13
N ALA A 26 2.88 -53.78 18.30
CA ALA A 26 3.71 -54.47 19.28
C ALA A 26 4.00 -55.91 18.86
N LEU A 27 5.16 -56.42 19.26
CA LEU A 27 5.34 -57.87 19.55
C LEU A 27 6.60 -58.11 20.40
N ASP A 28 6.34 -58.71 21.48
CA ASP A 28 7.03 -59.42 22.53
C ASP A 28 8.52 -59.76 22.47
N ASN A 29 9.10 -59.70 23.69
CA ASN A 29 10.34 -60.17 24.29
C ASN A 29 10.52 -61.72 24.20
N PRO A 30 11.70 -62.37 24.49
CA PRO A 30 12.58 -62.06 25.63
C PRO A 30 14.08 -62.36 25.48
N ALA A 31 14.82 -61.95 26.51
CA ALA A 31 15.96 -62.59 27.17
C ALA A 31 17.40 -62.14 26.88
N THR A 32 17.94 -61.52 27.88
CA THR A 32 19.28 -61.67 28.53
C THR A 32 20.58 -61.48 27.74
N SER A 33 21.30 -60.37 28.04
CA SER A 33 22.68 -60.50 28.62
C SER A 33 23.18 -59.17 29.16
N LYS A 34 23.76 -59.24 30.36
CA LYS A 34 24.42 -58.14 31.10
C LYS A 34 25.74 -57.77 30.39
N GLN A 35 25.92 -56.49 30.07
CA GLN A 35 27.26 -55.88 30.02
C GLN A 35 27.19 -54.43 30.42
N ALA A 36 27.90 -54.10 31.49
CA ALA A 36 28.04 -52.77 32.01
C ALA A 36 28.94 -51.93 31.11
N ALA A 37 28.43 -50.87 30.56
CA ALA A 37 29.21 -49.82 29.89
C ALA A 37 29.12 -48.53 30.69
N VAL A 38 30.27 -48.10 31.17
CA VAL A 38 30.54 -46.86 31.85
C VAL A 38 30.29 -45.71 30.90
N HIS A 39 29.27 -44.91 31.11
CA HIS A 39 29.05 -43.64 30.40
C HIS A 39 29.83 -42.51 31.08
N PRO A 40 30.68 -41.75 30.35
CA PRO A 40 31.20 -40.48 30.87
C PRO A 40 30.06 -39.45 30.99
N LYS A 41 29.96 -38.80 32.16
CA LYS A 41 29.08 -37.67 32.40
C LYS A 41 29.36 -36.54 31.38
N GLN A 42 28.44 -36.30 30.47
CA GLN A 42 28.38 -35.07 29.68
C GLN A 42 27.97 -33.90 30.58
N PRO A 43 28.68 -32.76 30.50
CA PRO A 43 28.25 -31.59 31.27
C PRO A 43 26.90 -31.07 30.72
N ALA A 44 25.99 -30.76 31.61
CA ALA A 44 24.70 -30.11 31.27
C ALA A 44 24.97 -28.79 30.58
N VAL A 45 24.69 -28.76 29.30
CA VAL A 45 24.62 -27.51 28.54
C VAL A 45 23.36 -26.78 29.01
N ASN A 46 23.56 -25.69 29.77
CA ASN A 46 22.49 -24.75 30.07
C ASN A 46 21.75 -24.39 28.78
N ALA A 47 20.49 -24.77 28.67
CA ALA A 47 19.59 -24.26 27.68
C ALA A 47 19.46 -22.74 27.93
N ALA A 48 20.29 -21.97 27.21
CA ALA A 48 20.12 -20.54 27.13
C ALA A 48 18.69 -20.29 26.59
N ASN A 49 17.92 -19.55 27.33
CA ASN A 49 16.62 -19.04 26.97
C ASN A 49 16.76 -18.27 25.66
N THR A 50 16.62 -18.95 24.55
CA THR A 50 16.44 -18.31 23.23
C THR A 50 15.03 -17.74 23.28
N ALA A 51 14.89 -16.49 23.69
CA ALA A 51 13.67 -15.74 23.51
C ALA A 51 13.29 -15.87 22.03
N ALA A 52 12.17 -16.54 21.76
CA ALA A 52 11.65 -16.67 20.41
C ALA A 52 11.49 -15.27 19.85
N VAL A 53 12.25 -14.94 18.82
CA VAL A 53 12.06 -13.70 18.06
C VAL A 53 10.62 -13.76 17.55
N PRO A 54 9.75 -12.81 17.95
CA PRO A 54 8.37 -12.84 17.51
C PRO A 54 8.36 -12.82 15.99
N ALA A 55 7.62 -13.75 15.39
CA ALA A 55 7.45 -13.80 13.95
C ALA A 55 7.00 -12.42 13.45
N PRO A 56 7.57 -11.90 12.34
CA PRO A 56 7.21 -10.59 11.85
C PRO A 56 5.70 -10.57 11.53
N THR A 57 4.94 -9.79 12.28
CA THR A 57 3.55 -9.51 11.99
C THR A 57 3.49 -8.64 10.75
N PHE A 58 3.26 -9.26 9.60
CA PHE A 58 3.09 -8.53 8.34
C PHE A 58 1.79 -7.72 8.40
N ASN A 59 1.92 -6.40 8.41
CA ASN A 59 0.79 -5.48 8.36
C ASN A 59 0.26 -5.43 6.91
N ILE A 60 -0.57 -6.42 6.56
CA ILE A 60 -1.21 -6.51 5.25
C ILE A 60 -2.59 -5.89 5.35
N ARG A 61 -2.91 -5.00 4.41
CA ARG A 61 -4.21 -4.37 4.29
C ARG A 61 -4.71 -4.50 2.85
N THR A 62 -5.99 -4.78 2.68
CA THR A 62 -6.63 -4.74 1.38
C THR A 62 -7.34 -3.41 1.21
N GLN A 63 -7.10 -2.75 0.09
CA GLN A 63 -7.73 -1.49 -0.29
C GLN A 63 -8.32 -1.60 -1.69
N VAL A 64 -9.44 -0.92 -1.88
CA VAL A 64 -10.13 -0.78 -3.16
C VAL A 64 -10.00 0.67 -3.59
N PHE A 65 -9.44 0.91 -4.76
CA PHE A 65 -9.29 2.22 -5.36
C PHE A 65 -10.19 2.28 -6.59
N GLY A 66 -11.16 3.18 -6.59
CA GLY A 66 -11.95 3.50 -7.77
C GLY A 66 -11.11 4.27 -8.80
N PHE A 67 -11.52 4.26 -10.05
CA PHE A 67 -10.81 5.07 -11.07
C PHE A 67 -10.88 6.57 -10.78
N GLU A 68 -11.84 7.01 -9.98
CA GLU A 68 -11.89 8.38 -9.46
C GLU A 68 -10.70 8.73 -8.54
N ASP A 69 -10.17 7.74 -7.80
CA ASP A 69 -8.97 7.91 -6.96
C ASP A 69 -7.70 8.15 -7.81
N PHE A 70 -7.75 7.80 -9.09
CA PHE A 70 -6.70 8.04 -10.09
C PHE A 70 -6.89 9.36 -10.83
N GLY A 71 -7.88 10.16 -10.42
CA GLY A 71 -8.19 11.47 -10.99
C GLY A 71 -9.18 11.45 -12.14
N LEU A 72 -9.81 10.31 -12.42
CA LEU A 72 -10.85 10.22 -13.44
C LEU A 72 -12.15 10.85 -12.91
N LYS A 73 -12.61 11.90 -13.57
CA LYS A 73 -13.87 12.59 -13.18
C LYS A 73 -15.09 12.00 -13.87
N GLU A 74 -14.89 11.47 -15.07
CA GLU A 74 -15.92 10.87 -15.94
C GLU A 74 -15.47 9.48 -16.38
N ASP A 75 -16.37 8.73 -17.00
CA ASP A 75 -16.04 7.44 -17.60
C ASP A 75 -15.04 7.61 -18.75
N LEU A 76 -14.23 6.59 -19.02
CA LEU A 76 -13.35 6.56 -20.19
C LEU A 76 -14.14 6.12 -21.42
N TYR A 77 -14.31 7.02 -22.36
CA TYR A 77 -14.96 6.74 -23.63
C TYR A 77 -13.96 6.59 -24.77
N PHE A 78 -14.11 5.52 -25.54
CA PHE A 78 -13.39 5.23 -26.76
C PHE A 78 -14.35 5.34 -27.93
N TYR A 79 -13.96 6.03 -28.98
CA TYR A 79 -14.73 6.15 -30.20
C TYR A 79 -13.87 5.78 -31.40
N GLY A 80 -14.45 5.03 -32.35
CA GLY A 80 -13.76 4.58 -33.55
C GLY A 80 -13.03 3.25 -33.34
N ASN A 81 -12.41 2.75 -34.40
CA ASN A 81 -11.93 1.38 -34.52
C ASN A 81 -10.54 1.12 -33.89
N GLU A 82 -9.70 2.13 -33.77
CA GLU A 82 -8.33 2.00 -33.24
C GLU A 82 -8.03 3.17 -32.30
N THR A 83 -8.47 3.08 -31.06
CA THR A 83 -8.28 4.14 -30.06
C THR A 83 -7.69 3.59 -28.77
N SER A 84 -6.98 4.44 -28.06
CA SER A 84 -6.42 4.09 -26.76
C SER A 84 -6.60 5.23 -25.77
N ALA A 85 -6.81 4.87 -24.51
CA ALA A 85 -6.76 5.78 -23.38
C ALA A 85 -6.33 5.01 -22.13
N GLY A 86 -5.95 5.71 -21.09
CA GLY A 86 -5.49 5.04 -19.87
C GLY A 86 -5.56 5.94 -18.65
N VAL A 87 -5.25 5.33 -17.51
CA VAL A 87 -5.14 5.99 -16.23
C VAL A 87 -3.78 5.69 -15.61
N THR A 88 -3.27 6.64 -14.85
CA THR A 88 -2.01 6.47 -14.12
C THR A 88 -2.29 6.34 -12.64
N PHE A 89 -1.55 5.46 -11.98
CA PHE A 89 -1.61 5.33 -10.53
C PHE A 89 -0.23 5.10 -9.93
N LYS A 90 -0.08 5.40 -8.65
CA LYS A 90 1.20 5.29 -7.94
C LYS A 90 1.05 4.39 -6.74
N ILE A 91 2.13 3.69 -6.41
CA ILE A 91 2.26 2.93 -5.16
C ILE A 91 3.27 3.65 -4.27
N ARG A 92 2.97 3.74 -2.98
CA ARG A 92 3.88 4.34 -2.01
C ARG A 92 5.18 3.56 -1.93
N GLY A 93 6.30 4.26 -1.78
CA GLY A 93 7.63 3.63 -1.67
C GLY A 93 7.83 2.80 -0.38
N ASP A 94 6.95 2.97 0.61
CA ASP A 94 6.92 2.21 1.86
C ASP A 94 5.84 1.09 1.87
N GLU A 95 5.35 0.70 0.68
CA GLU A 95 4.38 -0.37 0.51
C GLU A 95 4.82 -1.36 -0.56
N PHE A 96 4.53 -2.62 -0.31
CA PHE A 96 4.75 -3.72 -1.24
C PHE A 96 3.41 -4.35 -1.62
N VAL A 97 3.18 -4.51 -2.92
CA VAL A 97 1.97 -5.14 -3.44
C VAL A 97 2.08 -6.66 -3.35
N ARG A 98 1.19 -7.29 -2.58
CA ARG A 98 1.12 -8.75 -2.41
C ARG A 98 0.17 -9.39 -3.41
N LEU A 99 -0.97 -8.73 -3.63
CA LEU A 99 -1.98 -9.13 -4.62
C LEU A 99 -2.54 -7.87 -5.28
N ALA A 100 -2.85 -7.98 -6.55
CA ALA A 100 -3.52 -6.95 -7.31
C ALA A 100 -4.58 -7.58 -8.21
N ASN A 101 -5.77 -6.99 -8.25
CA ASN A 101 -6.86 -7.42 -9.09
C ASN A 101 -7.60 -6.20 -9.65
N LEU A 102 -7.75 -6.14 -10.96
CA LEU A 102 -8.48 -5.10 -11.66
C LEU A 102 -9.91 -5.58 -11.92
N LYS A 103 -10.88 -4.78 -11.48
CA LYS A 103 -12.30 -5.00 -11.74
C LYS A 103 -12.79 -3.95 -12.71
N LEU A 104 -13.16 -4.36 -13.90
CA LEU A 104 -13.67 -3.50 -14.95
C LEU A 104 -15.18 -3.64 -15.06
N ASP A 105 -15.84 -2.52 -15.26
CA ASP A 105 -17.24 -2.43 -15.61
C ASP A 105 -17.32 -1.72 -16.95
N LEU A 106 -17.75 -2.46 -17.97
CA LEU A 106 -17.72 -2.06 -19.36
C LEU A 106 -19.14 -2.01 -19.93
N ASN A 107 -19.39 -1.04 -20.77
CA ASN A 107 -20.50 -1.06 -21.71
C ASN A 107 -20.03 -0.52 -23.07
N TYR A 108 -20.62 -1.01 -24.13
CA TYR A 108 -20.13 -0.72 -25.48
C TYR A 108 -21.25 -0.88 -26.51
N SER A 109 -20.95 -0.51 -27.77
CA SER A 109 -21.87 -0.62 -28.89
C SER A 109 -22.23 -2.07 -29.16
N ASP A 110 -23.52 -2.35 -29.35
CA ASP A 110 -24.03 -3.65 -29.80
C ASP A 110 -23.87 -3.89 -31.31
N ALA A 111 -23.37 -2.89 -32.05
CA ALA A 111 -23.04 -3.01 -33.46
C ALA A 111 -21.67 -3.64 -33.73
N LEU A 112 -20.90 -3.98 -32.70
CA LEU A 112 -19.57 -4.57 -32.83
C LEU A 112 -19.64 -6.02 -33.32
N LEU A 113 -18.68 -6.42 -34.16
CA LEU A 113 -18.52 -7.80 -34.59
C LEU A 113 -17.79 -8.62 -33.50
N GLU A 114 -18.42 -9.70 -33.05
CA GLU A 114 -17.96 -10.52 -31.92
C GLU A 114 -16.52 -11.01 -32.09
N ASP A 115 -16.21 -11.69 -33.19
CA ASP A 115 -14.89 -12.30 -33.38
C ASP A 115 -13.80 -11.32 -33.87
N GLU A 116 -14.14 -10.04 -34.09
CA GLU A 116 -13.26 -9.05 -34.67
C GLU A 116 -13.14 -7.77 -33.82
N SER A 117 -13.77 -7.76 -32.64
CA SER A 117 -13.76 -6.60 -31.75
C SER A 117 -13.27 -6.99 -30.35
N PHE A 118 -12.23 -6.34 -29.88
CA PHE A 118 -11.63 -6.62 -28.60
C PHE A 118 -11.04 -5.37 -27.94
N LEU A 119 -10.96 -5.41 -26.63
CA LEU A 119 -10.31 -4.41 -25.79
C LEU A 119 -9.09 -5.04 -25.12
N ASP A 120 -7.90 -4.58 -25.50
CA ASP A 120 -6.66 -4.96 -24.84
C ASP A 120 -6.47 -4.13 -23.57
N VAL A 121 -6.21 -4.80 -22.46
CA VAL A 121 -5.87 -4.17 -21.17
C VAL A 121 -4.39 -4.38 -20.91
N MET A 122 -3.65 -3.30 -20.74
CA MET A 122 -2.20 -3.31 -20.59
C MET A 122 -1.79 -2.59 -19.30
N LEU A 123 -0.75 -3.10 -18.64
CA LEU A 123 -0.11 -2.43 -17.53
C LEU A 123 1.37 -2.21 -17.85
N ASN A 124 1.81 -0.95 -17.79
CA ASN A 124 3.20 -0.57 -18.09
C ASN A 124 3.70 -1.09 -19.45
N GLY A 125 2.79 -1.12 -20.46
CA GLY A 125 3.08 -1.62 -21.80
C GLY A 125 3.04 -3.15 -21.94
N GLN A 126 2.74 -3.90 -20.89
CA GLN A 126 2.56 -5.35 -20.93
C GLN A 126 1.07 -5.71 -21.01
N LEU A 127 0.70 -6.58 -21.94
CA LEU A 127 -0.66 -7.07 -22.06
C LEU A 127 -1.02 -7.93 -20.85
N LEU A 128 -2.08 -7.55 -20.14
CA LEU A 128 -2.67 -8.33 -19.07
C LEU A 128 -3.73 -9.30 -19.61
N GLN A 129 -4.66 -8.77 -20.39
CA GLN A 129 -5.75 -9.53 -20.96
C GLN A 129 -6.33 -8.84 -22.20
N THR A 130 -6.77 -9.63 -23.18
CA THR A 130 -7.64 -9.22 -24.27
C THR A 130 -9.08 -9.61 -23.91
N ILE A 131 -9.99 -8.64 -23.98
CA ILE A 131 -11.42 -8.81 -23.69
C ILE A 131 -12.16 -8.82 -25.01
N GLU A 132 -12.84 -9.92 -25.32
CA GLU A 132 -13.73 -10.01 -26.49
C GLU A 132 -15.02 -9.22 -26.23
N LEU A 133 -15.44 -8.44 -27.24
CA LEU A 133 -16.59 -7.55 -27.14
C LEU A 133 -17.78 -8.16 -27.90
N SER A 134 -18.48 -9.09 -27.23
CA SER A 134 -19.69 -9.73 -27.80
C SER A 134 -20.92 -8.83 -27.69
N PRO A 135 -21.73 -8.64 -28.75
CA PRO A 135 -22.96 -7.86 -28.71
C PRO A 135 -23.93 -8.27 -27.58
N PHE A 136 -23.90 -9.53 -27.16
CA PHE A 136 -24.76 -10.04 -26.11
C PHE A 136 -24.50 -9.43 -24.74
N ASN A 137 -23.26 -8.97 -24.48
CA ASN A 137 -22.82 -8.37 -23.21
C ASN A 137 -22.67 -6.85 -23.28
N ALA A 138 -23.04 -6.23 -24.42
CA ALA A 138 -22.75 -4.83 -24.72
C ALA A 138 -23.26 -3.84 -23.65
N LYS A 139 -24.36 -4.12 -22.99
CA LYS A 139 -24.98 -3.22 -21.99
C LYS A 139 -24.29 -3.23 -20.63
N SER A 140 -23.67 -4.35 -20.25
CA SER A 140 -22.95 -4.49 -18.97
C SER A 140 -22.08 -5.74 -19.03
N LEU A 141 -20.78 -5.52 -19.09
CA LEU A 141 -19.76 -6.57 -18.98
C LEU A 141 -18.87 -6.28 -17.78
N GLN A 142 -18.83 -7.20 -16.83
CA GLN A 142 -17.91 -7.13 -15.70
C GLN A 142 -16.77 -8.11 -15.90
N VAL A 143 -15.54 -7.64 -15.79
CA VAL A 143 -14.33 -8.44 -15.96
C VAL A 143 -13.41 -8.25 -14.77
N GLU A 144 -12.92 -9.35 -14.23
CA GLU A 144 -11.87 -9.35 -13.21
C GLU A 144 -10.56 -9.86 -13.81
N ILE A 145 -9.51 -9.04 -13.70
CA ILE A 145 -8.18 -9.33 -14.27
C ILE A 145 -7.17 -9.40 -13.13
N PRO A 146 -6.64 -10.59 -12.82
CA PRO A 146 -5.56 -10.71 -11.85
C PRO A 146 -4.29 -10.08 -12.41
N ILE A 147 -3.68 -9.18 -11.65
CA ILE A 147 -2.42 -8.51 -12.02
C ILE A 147 -1.26 -9.18 -11.28
N PRO A 148 -0.25 -9.71 -11.97
CA PRO A 148 0.96 -10.18 -11.31
C PRO A 148 1.61 -9.04 -10.51
N PRO A 149 1.86 -9.18 -9.20
CA PRO A 149 2.44 -8.11 -8.38
C PRO A 149 3.77 -7.58 -8.89
N ALA A 150 4.55 -8.41 -9.56
CA ALA A 150 5.84 -8.03 -10.16
C ALA A 150 5.72 -6.97 -11.28
N LEU A 151 4.54 -6.82 -11.89
CA LEU A 151 4.29 -5.80 -12.91
C LEU A 151 3.90 -4.45 -12.32
N VAL A 152 3.55 -4.40 -11.02
CA VAL A 152 3.15 -3.17 -10.35
C VAL A 152 4.39 -2.46 -9.82
N LEU A 153 4.64 -1.29 -10.38
CA LEU A 153 5.79 -0.43 -10.07
C LEU A 153 5.40 0.72 -9.12
N GLY A 154 6.35 1.58 -8.76
CA GLY A 154 6.07 2.81 -8.01
C GLY A 154 5.18 3.80 -8.78
N SER A 155 5.28 3.83 -10.12
CA SER A 155 4.39 4.59 -11.02
C SER A 155 3.93 3.66 -12.13
N ASN A 156 2.64 3.65 -12.42
CA ASN A 156 2.01 2.69 -13.32
C ASN A 156 1.10 3.39 -14.31
N ASN A 157 1.11 2.88 -15.56
CA ASN A 157 0.17 3.22 -16.61
C ASN A 157 -0.72 2.01 -16.88
N LEU A 158 -2.00 2.15 -16.65
CA LEU A 158 -3.02 1.19 -17.04
C LEU A 158 -3.66 1.70 -18.32
N ASP A 159 -3.37 1.05 -19.41
CA ASP A 159 -3.78 1.45 -20.76
C ASP A 159 -4.81 0.48 -21.32
N PHE A 160 -5.77 1.04 -22.04
CA PHE A 160 -6.81 0.32 -22.77
C PHE A 160 -6.66 0.62 -24.25
N ARG A 161 -6.63 -0.40 -25.09
CA ARG A 161 -6.58 -0.26 -26.54
C ARG A 161 -7.76 -0.97 -27.17
N LEU A 162 -8.60 -0.20 -27.84
CA LEU A 162 -9.76 -0.72 -28.57
C LEU A 162 -9.35 -1.07 -29.99
N ASN A 163 -9.62 -2.31 -30.40
CA ASN A 163 -9.69 -2.76 -31.78
C ASN A 163 -11.11 -3.22 -32.02
N ALA A 164 -11.84 -2.55 -32.89
CA ALA A 164 -13.25 -2.85 -33.10
C ALA A 164 -13.65 -2.75 -34.59
N LYS A 165 -14.54 -3.65 -34.99
CA LYS A 165 -15.12 -3.66 -36.33
C LYS A 165 -16.64 -3.74 -36.28
N THR A 166 -17.27 -3.26 -37.31
CA THR A 166 -18.72 -3.35 -37.56
C THR A 166 -19.00 -3.90 -38.95
N LEU A 167 -20.24 -4.29 -39.22
CA LEU A 167 -20.68 -4.79 -40.53
C LEU A 167 -20.59 -3.73 -41.64
N GLN A 168 -20.47 -2.46 -41.29
CA GLN A 168 -20.36 -1.41 -42.31
C GLN A 168 -18.97 -1.43 -42.95
N GLN A 169 -18.93 -1.66 -44.26
CA GLN A 169 -17.69 -1.78 -45.07
C GLN A 169 -16.81 -0.51 -45.07
N CYS A 170 -17.36 0.64 -44.74
CA CYS A 170 -16.62 1.89 -44.59
C CYS A 170 -16.41 2.19 -43.11
N ASN A 171 -15.49 1.49 -42.45
CA ASN A 171 -15.07 1.78 -41.11
C ASN A 171 -14.32 3.13 -41.09
N ASN A 172 -15.07 4.21 -40.90
CA ASN A 172 -14.46 5.48 -40.59
C ASN A 172 -13.85 5.39 -39.17
N VAL A 173 -12.56 5.69 -39.05
CA VAL A 173 -11.81 5.72 -37.78
C VAL A 173 -12.53 6.53 -36.70
N LEU A 174 -13.41 7.45 -37.11
CA LEU A 174 -14.19 8.33 -36.22
C LEU A 174 -15.69 7.97 -36.19
N SER A 175 -16.09 6.74 -36.55
CA SER A 175 -17.50 6.35 -36.49
C SER A 175 -18.00 6.42 -35.07
N LYS A 176 -19.09 7.16 -34.85
CA LYS A 176 -19.79 7.22 -33.54
C LYS A 176 -20.56 5.94 -33.19
N ASP A 177 -20.70 5.04 -34.18
CA ASP A 177 -21.35 3.75 -33.97
C ASP A 177 -20.42 2.74 -33.31
N ILE A 178 -19.10 3.02 -33.31
CA ILE A 178 -18.09 2.23 -32.60
C ILE A 178 -17.70 2.98 -31.35
N TRP A 179 -18.09 2.44 -30.20
CA TRP A 179 -17.71 3.01 -28.92
C TRP A 179 -17.59 1.95 -27.82
N VAL A 180 -16.70 2.20 -26.87
CA VAL A 180 -16.55 1.45 -25.63
C VAL A 180 -16.45 2.45 -24.48
N ASN A 181 -17.10 2.15 -23.39
CA ASN A 181 -17.03 2.89 -22.14
C ASN A 181 -16.47 2.02 -21.02
N VAL A 182 -15.40 2.45 -20.39
CA VAL A 182 -14.91 1.91 -19.13
C VAL A 182 -15.42 2.81 -18.01
N ALA A 183 -16.36 2.29 -17.22
CA ALA A 183 -17.01 3.07 -16.19
C ALA A 183 -16.03 3.49 -15.08
N LYS A 184 -16.12 4.71 -14.58
CA LYS A 184 -15.30 5.23 -13.46
C LYS A 184 -15.46 4.42 -12.17
N ARG A 185 -16.54 3.67 -12.02
CA ARG A 185 -16.76 2.72 -10.91
C ARG A 185 -15.89 1.47 -11.02
N SER A 186 -15.18 1.25 -12.14
CA SER A 186 -14.12 0.26 -12.22
C SER A 186 -13.10 0.49 -11.10
N SER A 187 -12.47 -0.56 -10.61
CA SER A 187 -11.63 -0.45 -9.42
C SER A 187 -10.41 -1.35 -9.48
N LEU A 188 -9.36 -0.91 -8.80
CA LEU A 188 -8.16 -1.69 -8.54
C LEU A 188 -8.16 -2.12 -7.08
N VAL A 189 -8.17 -3.42 -6.84
CA VAL A 189 -8.10 -4.02 -5.51
C VAL A 189 -6.65 -4.42 -5.25
N LEU A 190 -6.04 -3.82 -4.23
CA LEU A 190 -4.67 -4.08 -3.85
C LEU A 190 -4.58 -4.65 -2.44
N SER A 191 -3.81 -5.72 -2.27
CA SER A 191 -3.35 -6.19 -0.97
C SER A 191 -1.94 -5.67 -0.74
N LEU A 192 -1.80 -4.73 0.18
CA LEU A 192 -0.59 -3.95 0.44
C LEU A 192 0.04 -4.36 1.77
N GLN A 193 1.33 -4.63 1.74
CA GLN A 193 2.13 -4.84 2.93
C GLN A 193 2.94 -3.58 3.22
N ARG A 194 2.80 -3.03 4.44
CA ARG A 194 3.65 -1.92 4.88
C ARG A 194 5.07 -2.39 5.12
N LEU A 195 6.04 -1.67 4.60
CA LEU A 195 7.47 -1.88 4.82
C LEU A 195 7.97 -0.96 5.94
N ALA A 196 8.88 -1.48 6.77
CA ALA A 196 9.58 -0.64 7.72
C ALA A 196 10.51 0.32 6.98
N VAL A 197 10.37 1.62 7.26
CA VAL A 197 11.26 2.65 6.72
C VAL A 197 12.31 3.05 7.75
N SER A 198 13.45 3.57 7.28
CA SER A 198 14.49 4.10 8.15
C SER A 198 13.95 5.24 9.02
N THR A 199 14.40 5.27 10.28
CA THR A 199 14.06 6.34 11.22
C THR A 199 15.01 7.51 10.97
N ASP A 200 14.69 8.35 9.97
CA ASP A 200 15.51 9.48 9.54
C ASP A 200 14.63 10.67 9.16
N LEU A 201 14.80 11.80 9.82
CA LEU A 201 14.09 13.04 9.60
C LEU A 201 14.37 13.66 8.21
N ALA A 202 15.48 13.30 7.56
CA ALA A 202 15.79 13.74 6.20
C ALA A 202 14.71 13.33 5.18
N ARG A 203 13.90 12.32 5.49
CA ARG A 203 12.80 11.87 4.64
C ARG A 203 11.51 12.66 4.82
N PHE A 204 11.42 13.55 5.80
CA PHE A 204 10.19 14.31 6.04
C PHE A 204 9.73 15.06 4.77
N PRO A 205 8.46 14.97 4.36
CA PRO A 205 7.29 14.55 5.14
C PRO A 205 7.01 13.03 5.19
N GLU A 206 7.80 12.17 4.51
CA GLU A 206 7.66 10.73 4.67
C GLU A 206 8.09 10.24 6.07
N PRO A 207 7.46 9.20 6.61
CA PRO A 207 6.39 8.37 6.03
C PRO A 207 4.97 8.88 6.34
N PHE A 208 4.81 10.07 6.94
CA PHE A 208 3.52 10.65 7.34
C PHE A 208 2.69 11.03 6.13
N PHE A 209 3.32 11.66 5.16
CA PHE A 209 2.74 11.98 3.87
C PHE A 209 3.67 11.51 2.75
N ASN A 210 3.09 10.87 1.72
CA ASN A 210 3.81 10.42 0.52
C ASN A 210 3.00 10.78 -0.72
N SER A 211 3.63 11.43 -1.68
CA SER A 211 2.99 11.85 -2.95
C SER A 211 2.56 10.70 -3.86
N GLY A 212 2.99 9.47 -3.56
CA GLY A 212 2.52 8.25 -4.21
C GLY A 212 1.29 7.63 -3.57
N ALA A 213 0.74 8.22 -2.49
CA ALA A 213 -0.50 7.71 -1.90
C ALA A 213 -1.67 7.96 -2.85
N MET A 214 -2.58 6.98 -2.93
CA MET A 214 -3.82 7.07 -3.69
C MET A 214 -5.01 7.32 -2.75
N GLY A 215 -6.06 7.94 -3.27
CA GLY A 215 -7.27 8.21 -2.53
C GLY A 215 -7.06 9.18 -1.35
N LEU A 216 -7.86 8.99 -0.29
CA LEU A 216 -7.82 9.83 0.91
C LEU A 216 -6.61 9.53 1.79
N VAL A 217 -5.71 10.50 1.93
CA VAL A 217 -4.54 10.41 2.82
C VAL A 217 -4.92 10.87 4.24
N LYS A 218 -4.61 10.04 5.23
CA LYS A 218 -4.80 10.38 6.65
C LYS A 218 -3.44 10.60 7.31
N VAL A 219 -3.27 11.75 7.95
CA VAL A 219 -2.08 12.09 8.75
C VAL A 219 -2.52 12.33 10.19
N PRO A 220 -2.51 11.30 11.05
CA PRO A 220 -2.95 11.42 12.44
C PRO A 220 -2.09 12.41 13.22
N ILE A 221 -2.75 13.31 13.97
CA ILE A 221 -2.13 14.23 14.92
C ILE A 221 -2.49 13.78 16.33
N VAL A 222 -1.47 13.51 17.13
CA VAL A 222 -1.64 13.09 18.53
C VAL A 222 -1.40 14.27 19.46
N LEU A 223 -2.36 14.55 20.32
CA LEU A 223 -2.33 15.63 21.28
C LEU A 223 -2.54 15.11 22.71
N PRO A 224 -2.00 15.79 23.73
CA PRO A 224 -2.29 15.46 25.13
C PRO A 224 -3.77 15.68 25.47
N LEU A 225 -4.21 15.11 26.60
CA LEU A 225 -5.61 15.23 27.03
C LEU A 225 -6.03 16.68 27.21
N LYS A 226 -5.17 17.49 27.86
CA LYS A 226 -5.33 18.93 28.03
C LYS A 226 -4.57 19.65 26.92
N THR A 227 -5.27 20.04 25.88
CA THR A 227 -4.66 20.72 24.72
C THR A 227 -4.69 22.24 24.94
N THR A 228 -3.54 22.89 24.73
CA THR A 228 -3.40 24.35 24.81
C THR A 228 -3.58 25.00 23.42
N SER A 229 -3.78 26.32 23.40
CA SER A 229 -3.79 27.08 22.13
C SER A 229 -2.47 26.97 21.38
N ALA A 230 -1.34 26.92 22.09
CA ALA A 230 -0.01 26.74 21.50
C ALA A 230 0.15 25.38 20.82
N THR A 231 -0.35 24.32 21.44
CA THR A 231 -0.35 22.97 20.87
C THR A 231 -1.16 22.91 19.59
N LEU A 232 -2.38 23.54 19.60
CA LEU A 232 -3.23 23.63 18.39
C LEU A 232 -2.56 24.47 17.28
N THR A 233 -1.96 25.61 17.62
CA THR A 233 -1.25 26.45 16.63
C THR A 233 -0.07 25.69 16.02
N SER A 234 0.71 25.02 16.84
CA SER A 234 1.86 24.22 16.36
C SER A 234 1.44 23.07 15.45
N SER A 235 0.35 22.38 15.79
CA SER A 235 -0.19 21.32 14.94
C SER A 235 -0.76 21.87 13.63
N ALA A 236 -1.40 23.04 13.66
CA ALA A 236 -1.91 23.70 12.46
C ALA A 236 -0.79 24.14 11.50
N ILE A 237 0.37 24.60 12.01
CA ILE A 237 1.53 24.94 11.20
C ILE A 237 1.99 23.71 10.38
N VAL A 238 2.13 22.56 11.03
CA VAL A 238 2.58 21.34 10.35
C VAL A 238 1.50 20.79 9.41
N ALA A 239 0.24 20.81 9.81
CA ALA A 239 -0.87 20.39 8.96
C ALA A 239 -0.98 21.27 7.70
N SER A 240 -0.81 22.59 7.84
CA SER A 240 -0.82 23.53 6.71
C SER A 240 0.32 23.25 5.72
N TYR A 241 1.51 22.94 6.22
CA TYR A 241 2.64 22.57 5.38
C TYR A 241 2.34 21.27 4.60
N ILE A 242 1.88 20.21 5.28
CA ILE A 242 1.54 18.95 4.61
C ILE A 242 0.42 19.18 3.59
N GLY A 243 -0.60 19.97 3.93
CA GLY A 243 -1.66 20.36 3.00
C GLY A 243 -1.12 21.10 1.76
N SER A 244 -0.11 21.95 1.92
CA SER A 244 0.49 22.68 0.79
C SER A 244 1.29 21.75 -0.14
N VAL A 245 1.98 20.74 0.39
CA VAL A 245 2.75 19.79 -0.44
C VAL A 245 1.87 18.68 -1.02
N ALA A 246 0.66 18.52 -0.51
CA ALA A 246 -0.30 17.53 -1.00
C ALA A 246 -0.84 17.86 -2.40
N GLN A 247 -0.79 19.12 -2.81
CA GLN A 247 -1.28 19.58 -4.13
C GLN A 247 -2.72 19.14 -4.43
N TYR A 248 -2.89 18.11 -5.27
CA TYR A 248 -4.19 17.59 -5.70
C TYR A 248 -4.76 16.48 -4.81
N GLN A 249 -3.96 15.98 -3.86
CA GLN A 249 -4.37 14.88 -3.00
C GLN A 249 -5.25 15.39 -1.85
N THR A 250 -6.32 14.67 -1.58
CA THR A 250 -7.15 14.95 -0.41
C THR A 250 -6.49 14.43 0.85
N VAL A 251 -6.10 15.34 1.75
CA VAL A 251 -5.45 15.00 3.02
C VAL A 251 -6.36 15.40 4.19
N THR A 252 -6.44 14.51 5.17
CA THR A 252 -7.15 14.77 6.44
C THR A 252 -6.21 14.56 7.62
N PHE A 253 -6.47 15.31 8.70
CA PHE A 253 -5.69 15.31 9.93
C PHE A 253 -6.55 14.87 11.11
N PRO A 254 -6.82 13.55 11.27
CA PRO A 254 -7.57 13.05 12.41
C PRO A 254 -6.81 13.34 13.70
N VAL A 255 -7.49 14.00 14.65
CA VAL A 255 -6.93 14.34 15.96
C VAL A 255 -7.22 13.22 16.94
N ILE A 256 -6.17 12.68 17.55
CA ILE A 256 -6.24 11.64 18.56
C ILE A 256 -5.75 12.24 19.88
N ARG A 257 -6.52 12.06 20.95
CA ARG A 257 -6.18 12.62 22.26
C ARG A 257 -5.75 11.50 23.22
N ASN A 258 -4.61 11.71 23.86
CA ASN A 258 -4.07 10.86 24.91
C ASN A 258 -3.97 9.36 24.57
N SER A 259 -3.78 9.02 23.29
CA SER A 259 -3.57 7.65 22.84
C SER A 259 -2.76 7.62 21.56
N LEU A 260 -2.15 6.47 21.25
CA LEU A 260 -1.37 6.28 20.04
C LEU A 260 -2.17 5.46 19.02
N PRO A 261 -2.18 5.86 17.74
CA PRO A 261 -2.71 5.01 16.67
C PRO A 261 -1.73 3.89 16.32
N ALA A 262 -2.22 2.80 15.75
CA ALA A 262 -1.38 1.81 15.08
C ALA A 262 -1.04 2.24 13.65
N ASP A 263 -0.52 3.47 13.48
CA ASP A 263 -0.15 4.10 12.22
C ASP A 263 0.97 5.14 12.45
N ASN A 264 1.48 5.75 11.38
CA ASN A 264 2.35 6.92 11.49
C ASN A 264 1.56 8.09 12.06
N ALA A 265 2.16 8.83 12.99
CA ALA A 265 1.49 10.00 13.58
C ALA A 265 2.48 11.10 13.97
N ILE A 266 1.98 12.34 13.99
CA ILE A 266 2.75 13.50 14.46
C ILE A 266 2.24 13.87 15.85
N VAL A 267 3.14 13.91 16.81
CA VAL A 267 2.86 14.08 18.24
C VAL A 267 3.32 15.44 18.69
N PHE A 268 2.46 16.21 19.34
CA PHE A 268 2.80 17.52 19.93
C PHE A 268 2.70 17.42 21.44
N VAL A 269 3.80 17.67 22.15
CA VAL A 269 3.85 17.49 23.59
C VAL A 269 4.87 18.42 24.26
N MET A 270 4.53 18.91 25.45
CA MET A 270 5.39 19.69 26.34
C MET A 270 5.71 18.89 27.63
N PRO A 271 6.75 19.29 28.41
CA PRO A 271 7.02 18.71 29.72
C PRO A 271 5.76 18.74 30.59
N ASN A 272 5.56 17.74 31.43
CA ASN A 272 4.39 17.55 32.30
C ASN A 272 3.08 17.20 31.58
N GLU A 273 3.09 17.07 30.27
CA GLU A 273 1.98 16.46 29.53
C GLU A 273 2.25 14.95 29.38
N THR A 274 1.18 14.18 29.28
CA THR A 274 1.27 12.72 29.11
C THR A 274 0.44 12.26 27.93
N ILE A 275 0.93 11.24 27.25
CA ILE A 275 0.19 10.50 26.23
C ILE A 275 0.30 9.03 26.59
N SER A 276 -0.84 8.37 26.72
CA SER A 276 -0.88 6.96 27.12
C SER A 276 -0.07 6.09 26.18
N GLY A 277 0.84 5.29 26.74
CA GLY A 277 1.70 4.38 25.97
C GLY A 277 2.92 5.05 25.32
N LEU A 278 3.14 6.36 25.51
CA LEU A 278 4.30 7.07 24.99
C LEU A 278 5.22 7.55 26.11
N PRO A 279 6.43 6.99 26.25
CA PRO A 279 7.43 7.56 27.15
C PRO A 279 7.94 8.89 26.57
N ILE A 280 7.70 9.99 27.30
CA ILE A 280 8.16 11.32 26.89
C ILE A 280 9.57 11.55 27.47
N PRO A 281 10.59 11.72 26.64
CA PRO A 281 11.95 12.00 27.14
C PRO A 281 12.06 13.41 27.73
N PRO A 282 13.08 13.68 28.57
CA PRO A 282 13.35 15.03 29.02
C PRO A 282 13.55 15.99 27.84
N VAL A 283 12.79 17.09 27.82
CA VAL A 283 12.83 18.12 26.77
C VAL A 283 13.82 19.21 27.17
N GLN A 284 14.83 19.46 26.34
CA GLN A 284 15.88 20.45 26.63
C GLN A 284 15.70 21.79 25.91
N GLY A 285 14.71 21.87 25.03
CA GLY A 285 14.41 23.05 24.22
C GLY A 285 13.45 22.72 23.09
N PRO A 286 13.34 23.59 22.07
CA PRO A 286 12.59 23.23 20.88
C PRO A 286 13.32 22.10 20.14
N GLU A 287 12.66 20.97 19.98
CA GLU A 287 13.29 19.76 19.42
C GLU A 287 12.30 18.88 18.65
N LEU A 288 12.86 18.12 17.71
CA LEU A 288 12.18 17.13 16.90
C LEU A 288 12.79 15.77 17.16
N ARG A 289 11.96 14.76 17.38
CA ARG A 289 12.42 13.37 17.50
C ARG A 289 11.55 12.44 16.66
N LEU A 290 12.20 11.59 15.88
CA LEU A 290 11.55 10.53 15.13
C LEU A 290 11.85 9.20 15.84
N ILE A 291 10.80 8.52 16.25
CA ILE A 291 10.90 7.25 16.97
C ILE A 291 10.02 6.19 16.31
N GLU A 292 10.28 4.94 16.62
CA GLU A 292 9.34 3.86 16.31
C GLU A 292 8.07 3.98 17.13
N ASN A 293 6.93 3.65 16.52
CA ASN A 293 5.67 3.67 17.25
C ASN A 293 5.61 2.48 18.23
N PRO A 294 5.47 2.72 19.55
CA PRO A 294 5.42 1.64 20.55
C PRO A 294 4.27 0.64 20.32
N VAL A 295 3.18 1.06 19.66
CA VAL A 295 2.05 0.18 19.35
C VAL A 295 2.40 -0.77 18.21
N ASN A 296 3.14 -0.28 17.20
CA ASN A 296 3.59 -1.07 16.07
C ASN A 296 4.86 -0.45 15.46
N PRO A 297 6.04 -1.08 15.65
CA PRO A 297 7.34 -0.51 15.23
C PRO A 297 7.53 -0.29 13.72
N VAL A 298 6.68 -0.88 12.88
CA VAL A 298 6.68 -0.62 11.42
C VAL A 298 6.38 0.86 11.15
N TYR A 299 5.56 1.48 11.99
CA TYR A 299 5.19 2.89 11.90
C TYR A 299 6.11 3.79 12.72
N LYS A 300 6.08 5.07 12.43
CA LYS A 300 6.92 6.09 13.07
C LYS A 300 6.06 7.17 13.75
N LEU A 301 6.58 7.67 14.85
CA LEU A 301 6.04 8.85 15.52
C LEU A 301 7.04 9.99 15.39
N LEU A 302 6.58 11.13 14.86
CA LEU A 302 7.34 12.39 14.87
C LEU A 302 6.91 13.21 16.08
N MET A 303 7.76 13.31 17.08
CA MET A 303 7.54 14.13 18.27
C MET A 303 8.03 15.54 18.02
N VAL A 304 7.13 16.51 18.10
CA VAL A 304 7.40 17.95 18.07
C VAL A 304 7.30 18.44 19.51
N MET A 305 8.42 18.92 20.08
CA MET A 305 8.53 19.18 21.51
C MET A 305 9.13 20.55 21.81
N GLY A 306 8.76 21.11 22.94
CA GLY A 306 9.30 22.34 23.49
C GLY A 306 9.02 22.43 24.98
N ARG A 307 9.87 23.14 25.75
CA ARG A 307 9.68 23.35 27.19
C ARG A 307 8.55 24.34 27.47
N THR A 308 8.35 25.27 26.55
CA THR A 308 7.33 26.32 26.63
C THR A 308 6.46 26.33 25.36
N PRO A 309 5.30 27.02 25.41
CA PRO A 309 4.47 27.24 24.23
C PRO A 309 5.20 27.83 23.03
N GLU A 310 6.13 28.78 23.29
CA GLU A 310 6.93 29.45 22.27
C GLU A 310 7.93 28.49 21.63
N GLU A 311 8.61 27.68 22.46
CA GLU A 311 9.55 26.66 21.99
C GLU A 311 8.84 25.58 21.15
N LEU A 312 7.64 25.14 21.54
CA LEU A 312 6.85 24.19 20.76
C LEU A 312 6.52 24.76 19.35
N LYS A 313 6.15 26.04 19.29
CA LYS A 313 5.93 26.73 18.03
C LYS A 313 7.21 26.85 17.20
N VAL A 314 8.35 27.13 17.84
CA VAL A 314 9.67 27.17 17.17
C VAL A 314 9.99 25.81 16.57
N ALA A 315 9.80 24.72 17.30
CA ALA A 315 10.01 23.35 16.78
C ALA A 315 9.13 23.05 15.56
N ALA A 316 7.82 23.36 15.64
CA ALA A 316 6.89 23.18 14.53
C ALA A 316 7.28 24.03 13.29
N THR A 317 7.69 25.28 13.51
CA THR A 317 8.12 26.18 12.43
C THR A 317 9.42 25.69 11.79
N HIS A 318 10.39 25.26 12.60
CA HIS A 318 11.64 24.70 12.11
C HIS A 318 11.41 23.47 11.22
N LEU A 319 10.53 22.56 11.65
CA LEU A 319 10.19 21.36 10.89
C LEU A 319 9.74 21.68 9.46
N VAL A 320 8.93 22.72 9.27
CA VAL A 320 8.33 23.05 7.96
C VAL A 320 9.15 24.01 7.13
N THR A 321 10.05 24.80 7.74
CA THR A 321 10.85 25.80 7.02
C THR A 321 12.29 25.35 6.73
N ARG A 322 12.76 24.33 7.44
CA ARG A 322 14.14 23.82 7.35
C ARG A 322 14.19 22.34 6.99
N THR A 323 13.27 21.86 6.19
CA THR A 323 13.18 20.45 5.80
C THR A 323 14.47 19.89 5.22
N SER A 324 15.23 20.68 4.46
CA SER A 324 16.51 20.27 3.86
C SER A 324 17.68 20.12 4.87
N SER A 325 17.51 20.62 6.09
CA SER A 325 18.53 20.51 7.15
C SER A 325 18.20 19.42 8.18
N LEU A 326 17.06 18.75 8.05
CA LEU A 326 16.66 17.66 8.93
C LEU A 326 17.46 16.40 8.61
N THR A 327 18.07 15.80 9.64
CA THR A 327 18.84 14.56 9.49
C THR A 327 18.76 13.72 10.77
N GLY A 328 18.86 12.40 10.63
CA GLY A 328 18.87 11.47 11.74
C GLY A 328 17.55 11.39 12.51
N THR A 329 17.62 10.93 13.74
CA THR A 329 16.45 10.70 14.61
C THR A 329 16.12 11.86 15.54
N TYR A 330 17.01 12.83 15.65
CA TYR A 330 16.92 13.95 16.59
C TYR A 330 17.46 15.23 15.96
N VAL A 331 16.71 16.31 16.07
CA VAL A 331 17.12 17.66 15.66
C VAL A 331 16.73 18.65 16.74
N LYS A 332 17.71 19.48 17.18
CA LYS A 332 17.43 20.65 18.00
C LYS A 332 17.01 21.80 17.08
N ALA A 333 15.80 22.28 17.26
CA ALA A 333 15.29 23.38 16.44
C ALA A 333 15.88 24.70 16.90
N GLU A 334 16.30 25.52 15.94
CA GLU A 334 16.79 26.86 16.21
C GLU A 334 15.72 27.89 15.85
N GLN A 335 15.69 29.01 16.59
CA GLN A 335 14.82 30.11 16.31
C GLN A 335 15.27 30.78 15.00
N LEU A 336 14.35 30.92 14.04
CA LEU A 336 14.61 31.71 12.84
C LEU A 336 14.90 33.16 13.28
N GLN A 337 16.09 33.66 13.05
CA GLN A 337 16.34 35.10 13.16
C GLN A 337 15.48 35.78 12.10
N GLN A 338 14.45 36.49 12.54
CA GLN A 338 13.74 37.42 11.66
C GLN A 338 14.72 38.50 11.29
N ASN A 339 15.33 38.38 10.12
CA ASN A 339 15.97 39.54 9.52
C ASN A 339 14.87 40.55 9.28
N ALA A 340 14.77 41.52 10.16
CA ALA A 340 13.95 42.70 9.96
C ALA A 340 14.41 43.31 8.61
N ARG A 341 13.54 43.20 7.61
CA ARG A 341 13.71 43.99 6.39
C ARG A 341 13.63 45.45 6.82
N LYS A 342 14.78 46.13 6.79
CA LYS A 342 14.84 47.60 6.85
C LYS A 342 14.20 48.16 5.59
#